data_af1c5cc23f6bf29ff1e0b9ef677edc1d
#
_entry.id   af1c5cc23f6bf29ff1e0b9ef677edc1d
#
_cell.length_a   1.000
_cell.length_b   1.000
_cell.length_c   1.000
_cell.angle_alpha   90.00
_cell.angle_beta   90.00
_cell.angle_gamma   90.00
#
_symmetry.space_group_name_H-M   'P 1'
#
loop_
_entity.id
_entity.type
_entity.pdbx_description
1 polymer ?
#
loop_
_entity_poly.entity_id
_entity_poly.type
_entity_poly.pdbx_seq_one_letter_code
_entity_poly.pdbx_strand_id
1 'polypeptide(L)' 'MAKKQQSVKVQLVEKEVGGQTIQQLYIAKNLIGEVTPQNKEFATHLIGGGDFTAKTLDDAVEWLLQEYNLHQ' A
#
# COMPACT_ATOMS: atom_id res chain seq x y z
N MET A 1 -3.28 1.51 29.32
CA MET A 1 -3.08 1.54 28.73
C MET A 1 -3.10 1.89 27.88
N ALA A 2 -2.94 2.03 27.66
CA ALA A 2 -2.92 2.24 26.81
C ALA A 2 -2.93 2.38 25.98
N LYS A 3 -2.82 2.56 25.55
CA LYS A 3 -2.75 2.58 24.70
C LYS A 3 -2.91 2.86 23.84
N LYS A 4 -2.78 3.18 23.40
CA LYS A 4 -2.89 3.38 22.51
C LYS A 4 -2.77 3.51 21.56
N GLN A 5 -2.74 3.36 21.30
CA GLN A 5 -2.57 3.36 20.32
C GLN A 5 -3.00 4.08 19.38
N GLN A 6 -2.62 4.39 18.97
CA GLN A 6 -3.12 5.10 18.17
C GLN A 6 -3.53 4.53 17.05
N SER A 7 -4.58 4.66 16.59
CA SER A 7 -4.97 3.93 15.51
C SER A 7 -4.92 4.77 14.31
N VAL A 8 -3.93 4.52 13.54
CA VAL A 8 -3.83 5.11 12.24
C VAL A 8 -4.81 4.35 11.36
N LYS A 9 -5.72 5.06 10.74
CA LYS A 9 -6.66 4.41 9.85
C LYS A 9 -5.97 4.01 8.57
N VAL A 10 -5.85 2.72 8.38
CA VAL A 10 -5.29 2.17 7.15
C VAL A 10 -6.44 1.66 6.29
N GLN A 11 -6.52 2.13 5.07
CA GLN A 11 -7.57 1.71 4.15
C GLN A 11 -6.97 1.23 2.85
N LEU A 12 -7.53 0.15 2.33
CA LEU A 12 -7.14 -0.38 1.04
C LEU A 12 -8.34 -0.22 0.13
N VAL A 13 -8.19 0.57 -0.90
CA VAL A 13 -9.28 0.91 -1.81
C VAL A 13 -9.02 0.30 -3.17
N GLU A 14 -10.00 -0.38 -3.72
CA GLU A 14 -9.89 -0.95 -5.06
C GLU A 14 -10.33 0.07 -6.09
N LYS A 15 -9.59 0.14 -7.19
CA LYS A 15 -9.91 1.03 -8.27
C LYS A 15 -9.65 0.31 -9.58
N GLU A 16 -10.57 0.44 -10.52
CA GLU A 16 -10.38 -0.15 -11.83
C GLU A 16 -9.82 0.85 -12.80
N VAL A 17 -8.72 0.50 -13.43
CA VAL A 17 -8.07 1.35 -14.41
C VAL A 17 -7.66 0.48 -15.58
N GLY A 18 -8.22 0.75 -16.75
CA GLY A 18 -7.84 0.03 -17.96
C GLY A 18 -8.04 -1.48 -17.88
N GLY A 19 -9.10 -1.91 -17.21
CA GLY A 19 -9.40 -3.34 -17.10
C GLY A 19 -8.64 -4.05 -16.00
N GLN A 20 -7.86 -3.31 -15.22
CA GLN A 20 -7.12 -3.88 -14.10
C GLN A 20 -7.64 -3.32 -12.79
N THR A 21 -7.60 -4.15 -11.75
CA THR A 21 -7.97 -3.70 -10.41
C THR A 21 -6.70 -3.30 -9.68
N ILE A 22 -6.59 -2.04 -9.34
CA ILE A 22 -5.45 -1.51 -8.62
C ILE A 22 -5.87 -1.28 -7.18
N GLN A 23 -5.01 -1.69 -6.25
CA GLN A 23 -5.25 -1.45 -4.83
C GLN A 23 -4.47 -0.20 -4.43
N GLN A 24 -5.17 0.74 -3.81
CA GLN A 24 -4.55 1.96 -3.32
C GLN A 24 -4.54 1.93 -1.80
N LEU A 25 -3.38 2.15 -1.21
CA LEU A 25 -3.24 2.16 0.23
C LEU A 25 -3.27 3.58 0.75
N TYR A 26 -4.21 3.85 1.65
CA TYR A 26 -4.35 5.15 2.29
C TYR A 26 -4.07 5.02 3.77
N ILE A 27 -3.36 5.98 4.32
CA ILE A 27 -3.16 6.08 5.76
C ILE A 27 -3.58 7.49 6.16
N ALA A 28 -4.55 7.57 7.07
CA ALA A 28 -5.08 8.85 7.53
C ALA A 28 -5.51 9.73 6.34
N LYS A 29 -6.17 9.10 5.36
CA LYS A 29 -6.71 9.77 4.18
C LYS A 29 -5.65 10.23 3.18
N ASN A 30 -4.40 9.87 3.40
CA ASN A 30 -3.33 10.20 2.46
C ASN A 30 -2.97 8.98 1.65
N LEU A 31 -2.86 9.14 0.34
CA LEU A 31 -2.47 8.05 -0.52
C LEU A 31 -0.99 7.75 -0.31
N ILE A 32 -0.69 6.53 0.11
CA ILE A 32 0.67 6.13 0.41
C ILE A 32 1.29 5.38 -0.76
N GLY A 33 0.52 4.54 -1.42
CA GLY A 33 1.05 3.78 -2.54
C GLY A 33 -0.03 3.02 -3.27
N GLU A 34 0.39 2.35 -4.34
CA GLU A 34 -0.51 1.60 -5.19
C GLU A 34 0.07 0.22 -5.46
N VAL A 35 -0.81 -0.75 -5.61
CA VAL A 35 -0.43 -2.11 -5.93
C VAL A 35 -1.17 -2.53 -7.19
N THR A 36 -0.42 -2.91 -8.22
CA THR A 36 -0.98 -3.32 -9.50
C THR A 36 -0.64 -4.78 -9.75
N PRO A 37 -1.63 -5.63 -9.98
CA PRO A 37 -1.33 -7.04 -10.29
C PRO A 37 -0.68 -7.17 -11.65
N GLN A 38 0.40 -7.96 -11.73
CA GLN A 38 1.12 -8.21 -12.97
C GLN A 38 1.68 -9.62 -12.96
N ASN A 39 1.27 -10.44 -13.92
CA ASN A 39 1.88 -11.76 -14.11
C ASN A 39 2.07 -12.54 -12.81
N LYS A 40 1.01 -12.68 -12.04
CA LYS A 40 1.00 -13.42 -10.78
C LYS A 40 1.81 -12.76 -9.68
N GLU A 41 2.26 -11.54 -9.91
CA GLU A 41 2.96 -10.77 -8.89
C GLU A 41 2.25 -9.45 -8.72
N PHE A 42 2.72 -8.67 -7.77
CA PHE A 42 2.10 -7.38 -7.45
C PHE A 42 3.14 -6.29 -7.53
N ALA A 43 3.01 -5.45 -8.57
CA ALA A 43 3.90 -4.30 -8.70
C ALA A 43 3.44 -3.23 -7.72
N THR A 44 4.32 -2.87 -6.82
CA THR A 44 3.99 -1.94 -5.74
C THR A 44 4.75 -0.65 -5.93
N HIS A 45 4.05 0.45 -5.85
CA HIS A 45 4.65 1.77 -6.05
C HIS A 45 4.36 2.65 -4.85
N LEU A 46 5.42 3.20 -4.28
CA LEU A 46 5.30 4.13 -3.16
C LEU A 46 5.18 5.54 -3.68
N ILE A 47 4.20 6.29 -3.21
CA ILE A 47 4.06 7.70 -3.59
C ILE A 47 5.26 8.44 -3.02
N GLY A 48 5.96 9.15 -3.87
CA GLY A 48 7.17 9.83 -3.46
C GLY A 48 8.44 9.12 -3.88
N GLY A 49 8.31 7.90 -4.39
CA GLY A 49 9.45 7.17 -4.94
C GLY A 49 9.60 5.79 -4.34
N GLY A 50 10.05 4.85 -5.16
CA GLY A 50 10.29 3.50 -4.71
C GLY A 50 9.30 2.52 -5.30
N ASP A 51 9.81 1.42 -5.83
CA ASP A 51 9.02 0.37 -6.42
C ASP A 51 9.44 -0.97 -5.84
N PHE A 52 8.51 -1.89 -5.75
CA PHE A 52 8.77 -3.19 -5.20
C PHE A 52 7.83 -4.19 -5.85
N THR A 53 8.33 -5.35 -6.20
CA THR A 53 7.50 -6.42 -6.75
C THR A 53 7.30 -7.47 -5.67
N ALA A 54 6.05 -7.64 -5.26
CA ALA A 54 5.70 -8.59 -4.23
C ALA A 54 5.02 -9.80 -4.84
N LYS A 55 5.09 -10.93 -4.16
CA LYS A 55 4.44 -12.15 -4.63
C LYS A 55 3.01 -12.24 -4.15
N THR A 56 2.67 -11.53 -3.10
CA THR A 56 1.30 -11.50 -2.57
C THR A 56 0.90 -10.09 -2.26
N LEU A 57 -0.40 -9.87 -2.19
CA LEU A 57 -0.92 -8.55 -1.84
C LEU A 57 -0.50 -8.18 -0.41
N ASP A 58 -0.51 -9.15 0.49
CA ASP A 58 -0.10 -8.90 1.87
C ASP A 58 1.34 -8.39 1.95
N ASP A 59 2.22 -9.00 1.17
CA ASP A 59 3.61 -8.57 1.14
C ASP A 59 3.74 -7.16 0.60
N ALA A 60 2.96 -6.85 -0.44
CA ALA A 60 2.98 -5.51 -1.02
C ALA A 60 2.55 -4.46 -0.02
N VAL A 61 1.45 -4.73 0.68
CA VAL A 61 0.93 -3.79 1.68
C VAL A 61 1.93 -3.63 2.82
N GLU A 62 2.51 -4.74 3.26
CA GLU A 62 3.48 -4.70 4.35
C GLU A 62 4.69 -3.85 3.96
N TRP A 63 5.16 -4.02 2.72
CA TRP A 63 6.29 -3.22 2.26
C TRP A 63 5.95 -1.74 2.27
N LEU A 64 4.75 -1.39 1.82
CA LEU A 64 4.33 0.02 1.82
C LEU A 64 4.28 0.59 3.23
N LEU A 65 3.79 -0.19 4.17
CA LEU A 65 3.71 0.26 5.56
C LEU A 65 5.10 0.46 6.15
N GLN A 66 6.03 -0.45 5.83
CA GLN A 66 7.40 -0.32 6.32
C GLN A 66 8.07 0.91 5.75
N GLU A 67 7.90 1.14 4.44
CA GLU A 67 8.49 2.32 3.81
C GLU A 67 7.90 3.60 4.36
N TYR A 68 6.60 3.60 4.61
CA TYR A 68 5.95 4.76 5.19
C TYR A 68 6.56 5.09 6.56
N ASN A 69 6.78 4.06 7.37
CA ASN A 69 7.37 4.27 8.69
C ASN A 69 8.81 4.75 8.63
N LEU A 70 9.56 4.28 7.64
CA LEU A 70 10.95 4.68 7.51
C LEU A 70 11.12 6.13 7.08
N HIS A 71 10.11 6.69 6.43
CA HIS A 71 10.21 8.04 5.89
C HIS A 71 9.44 9.06 6.69
N GLN A 72 9.13 8.74 7.90
CA GLN A 72 8.43 9.68 8.78
C GLN A 72 9.32 10.57 9.56
#